data_e69a090b92274a81885c6204d5ce7d75
#
_entry.id   e69a090b92274a81885c6204d5ce7d75
#
_cell.length_a   1.000
_cell.length_b   1.000
_cell.length_c   1.000
_cell.angle_alpha   90.00
_cell.angle_beta   90.00
_cell.angle_gamma   90.00
#
_symmetry.space_group_name_H-M   'P 1'
#
loop_
_entity.id
_entity.type
_entity.pdbx_description
1 polymer ?
#
loop_
_entity_poly.entity_id
_entity_poly.type
_entity_poly.pdbx_seq_one_letter_code
_entity_poly.pdbx_strand_id
1 'polypeptide(L)'
;MKIMDEKKYNHIELNNEVTKRKDNGFFNLEKDQEALEVYLEEIQDKTIYFYTEIERLRYLVDNDFYFDLFAKYSEADLQEITDYAKSIPFKFASYMSASKFFKDYALKTNDKSQYLEDYKQHVAIVALYLANGHKATAKQFISAMVEQRYQP
;
A
#
# COMPACT_ATOMS: atom_id res chain seq x y z
N MET A 1 18.34 -16.52 3.86
CA MET A 1 18.75 -16.02 3.96
C MET A 1 19.25 -15.49 3.18
N LYS A 2 19.36 -14.93 3.06
CA LYS A 2 19.67 -14.33 2.33
C LYS A 2 20.84 -14.04 2.39
N ILE A 3 21.53 -14.14 2.18
CA ILE A 3 22.60 -14.05 2.18
C ILE A 3 23.01 -13.02 1.98
N MET A 4 22.70 -12.38 1.90
CA MET A 4 22.99 -11.51 1.70
C MET A 4 23.25 -10.76 1.47
N ASP A 5 23.21 -10.54 1.37
CA ASP A 5 23.04 -9.54 1.12
C ASP A 5 23.80 -8.74 1.87
N GLU A 6 24.91 -8.99 2.15
CA GLU A 6 25.64 -8.18 2.76
C GLU A 6 25.90 -7.02 2.00
N LYS A 7 25.71 -6.98 0.72
CA LYS A 7 25.90 -5.82 -0.03
C LYS A 7 24.78 -4.94 0.00
N LYS A 8 23.61 -5.29 0.58
CA LYS A 8 22.48 -4.49 0.53
C LYS A 8 22.39 -3.78 1.76
N TYR A 9 22.31 -2.53 1.79
CA TYR A 9 22.01 -1.73 2.95
C TYR A 9 20.56 -1.89 3.32
N ASN A 10 20.19 -1.78 4.56
CA ASN A 10 18.79 -1.78 4.90
C ASN A 10 18.23 -0.37 4.61
N HIS A 11 16.91 -0.25 4.60
CA HIS A 11 16.27 1.00 4.22
C HIS A 11 16.57 2.16 5.17
N ILE A 12 16.79 1.86 6.44
CA ILE A 12 17.06 2.91 7.42
C ILE A 12 18.43 3.53 7.16
N GLU A 13 19.41 2.69 6.88
CA GLU A 13 20.75 3.19 6.61
C GLU A 13 20.80 4.03 5.36
N LEU A 14 20.10 3.58 4.30
CA LEU A 14 20.08 4.34 3.07
C LEU A 14 19.36 5.67 3.26
N ASN A 15 18.28 5.66 4.02
CA ASN A 15 17.53 6.88 4.27
C ASN A 15 18.37 7.88 5.08
N ASN A 16 19.12 7.39 6.04
CA ASN A 16 19.97 8.27 6.85
C ASN A 16 21.05 8.93 5.98
N GLU A 17 21.56 8.18 5.02
CA GLU A 17 22.54 8.73 4.13
C GLU A 17 21.95 9.83 3.26
N VAL A 18 20.75 9.64 2.77
CA VAL A 18 20.06 10.67 2.00
C VAL A 18 19.83 11.92 2.84
N THR A 19 19.40 11.72 4.06
CA THR A 19 19.15 12.85 4.95
C THR A 19 20.42 13.65 5.21
N LYS A 20 21.54 12.98 5.42
CA LYS A 20 22.75 13.67 5.65
C LYS A 20 23.18 14.49 4.44
N ARG A 21 23.03 13.96 3.26
CA ARG A 21 23.39 14.67 2.07
C ARG A 21 22.53 15.89 1.83
N LYS A 22 21.29 15.81 2.31
CA LYS A 22 20.39 16.90 2.16
C LYS A 22 20.88 18.14 2.87
N ASP A 23 21.59 17.97 3.97
CA ASP A 23 22.10 19.09 4.71
C ASP A 23 23.08 19.90 3.90
N ASN A 24 23.63 19.35 2.85
CA ASN A 24 24.54 20.04 2.00
C ASN A 24 23.85 20.65 0.80
N GLY A 25 22.55 20.65 0.77
CA GLY A 25 21.82 21.23 -0.33
C GLY A 25 21.58 20.31 -1.48
N PHE A 26 21.97 19.04 -1.36
CA PHE A 26 21.73 18.10 -2.40
C PHE A 26 20.79 17.03 -1.96
N PHE A 27 19.87 16.61 -2.82
CA PHE A 27 19.03 15.48 -2.60
C PHE A 27 19.49 14.39 -3.53
N ASN A 28 19.88 13.25 -3.00
CA ASN A 28 20.35 12.15 -3.80
C ASN A 28 19.20 11.23 -4.16
N LEU A 29 18.66 11.40 -5.37
CA LEU A 29 17.51 10.62 -5.81
C LEU A 29 17.82 9.15 -5.93
N GLU A 30 19.02 8.80 -6.31
CA GLU A 30 19.37 7.39 -6.46
C GLU A 30 19.36 6.70 -5.10
N LYS A 31 19.91 7.36 -4.09
CA LYS A 31 19.93 6.77 -2.76
C LYS A 31 18.51 6.65 -2.20
N ASP A 32 17.66 7.63 -2.49
CA ASP A 32 16.28 7.57 -2.06
C ASP A 32 15.57 6.40 -2.73
N GLN A 33 15.81 6.19 -4.02
CA GLN A 33 15.19 5.07 -4.73
C GLN A 33 15.70 3.73 -4.21
N GLU A 34 16.97 3.64 -3.86
CA GLU A 34 17.51 2.43 -3.28
C GLU A 34 16.87 2.15 -1.91
N ALA A 35 16.73 3.18 -1.10
CA ALA A 35 16.09 3.02 0.21
C ALA A 35 14.64 2.58 0.05
N LEU A 36 13.95 3.15 -0.93
CA LEU A 36 12.58 2.78 -1.20
C LEU A 36 12.48 1.32 -1.60
N GLU A 37 13.34 0.86 -2.50
CA GLU A 37 13.30 -0.52 -2.97
C GLU A 37 13.56 -1.51 -1.85
N VAL A 38 14.55 -1.22 -1.02
CA VAL A 38 14.87 -2.10 0.10
C VAL A 38 13.70 -2.13 1.10
N TYR A 39 13.12 -0.98 1.35
CA TYR A 39 11.98 -0.88 2.27
C TYR A 39 10.79 -1.69 1.74
N LEU A 40 10.49 -1.57 0.46
CA LEU A 40 9.36 -2.29 -0.12
C LEU A 40 9.57 -3.80 -0.11
N GLU A 41 10.81 -4.25 -0.27
CA GLU A 41 11.10 -5.67 -0.14
C GLU A 41 10.84 -6.15 1.27
N GLU A 42 11.21 -5.36 2.27
CA GLU A 42 10.95 -5.71 3.66
C GLU A 42 9.45 -5.77 3.94
N ILE A 43 8.69 -4.85 3.36
CA ILE A 43 7.24 -4.85 3.51
C ILE A 43 6.65 -6.10 2.87
N GLN A 44 7.14 -6.49 1.69
CA GLN A 44 6.64 -7.68 1.03
C GLN A 44 6.87 -8.93 1.87
N ASP A 45 8.02 -9.01 2.53
CA ASP A 45 8.32 -10.16 3.37
C ASP A 45 7.40 -10.23 4.58
N LYS A 46 6.82 -9.12 4.99
CA LYS A 46 5.93 -9.08 6.14
C LYS A 46 4.47 -8.99 5.73
N THR A 47 4.14 -9.16 4.47
CA THR A 47 2.77 -9.04 3.99
C THR A 47 2.13 -10.41 3.91
N ILE A 48 0.88 -10.52 4.34
CA ILE A 48 0.12 -11.74 4.20
C ILE A 48 -0.58 -11.68 2.85
N TYR A 49 -0.34 -12.68 1.99
CA TYR A 49 -0.94 -12.75 0.68
C TYR A 49 -2.05 -13.78 0.67
N PHE A 50 -3.16 -13.46 0.04
CA PHE A 50 -4.31 -14.36 -0.06
C PHE A 50 -4.39 -14.88 -1.48
N TYR A 51 -5.04 -16.03 -1.64
CA TYR A 51 -5.13 -16.63 -2.93
C TYR A 51 -5.91 -15.76 -3.90
N THR A 52 -6.99 -15.17 -3.48
CA THR A 52 -7.76 -14.23 -4.30
C THR A 52 -8.09 -13.00 -3.48
N GLU A 53 -8.43 -11.93 -4.18
CA GLU A 53 -8.83 -10.70 -3.50
C GLU A 53 -10.15 -10.87 -2.76
N ILE A 54 -11.08 -11.65 -3.31
CA ILE A 54 -12.35 -11.88 -2.63
C ILE A 54 -12.13 -12.65 -1.32
N GLU A 55 -11.22 -13.61 -1.30
CA GLU A 55 -10.91 -14.31 -0.06
C GLU A 55 -10.32 -13.36 0.96
N ARG A 56 -9.47 -12.45 0.51
CA ARG A 56 -8.89 -11.46 1.41
C ARG A 56 -9.98 -10.59 2.00
N LEU A 57 -10.89 -10.10 1.15
CA LEU A 57 -11.96 -9.23 1.63
C LEU A 57 -12.86 -9.96 2.62
N ARG A 58 -13.18 -11.23 2.36
CA ARG A 58 -14.01 -11.99 3.29
C ARG A 58 -13.31 -12.19 4.62
N TYR A 59 -12.04 -12.51 4.58
CA TYR A 59 -11.27 -12.68 5.81
C TYR A 59 -11.29 -11.38 6.62
N LEU A 60 -11.08 -10.25 5.96
CA LEU A 60 -10.99 -8.97 6.67
C LEU A 60 -12.35 -8.52 7.21
N VAL A 61 -13.43 -8.82 6.51
CA VAL A 61 -14.76 -8.51 7.02
C VAL A 61 -15.08 -9.45 8.17
N ASP A 62 -14.80 -10.75 8.04
CA ASP A 62 -15.14 -11.72 9.07
C ASP A 62 -14.35 -11.50 10.36
N ASN A 63 -13.20 -10.90 10.28
CA ASN A 63 -12.37 -10.64 11.44
C ASN A 63 -12.44 -9.17 11.89
N ASP A 64 -13.44 -8.46 11.42
CA ASP A 64 -13.75 -7.10 11.86
C ASP A 64 -12.67 -6.07 11.54
N PHE A 65 -11.83 -6.34 10.54
CA PHE A 65 -10.88 -5.33 10.08
C PHE A 65 -11.55 -4.34 9.13
N TYR A 66 -12.52 -4.81 8.34
CA TYR A 66 -13.20 -3.95 7.39
C TYR A 66 -14.70 -3.95 7.70
N PHE A 67 -15.38 -2.89 7.29
CA PHE A 67 -16.84 -2.84 7.36
C PHE A 67 -17.42 -3.92 6.44
N ASP A 68 -18.71 -4.27 6.63
CA ASP A 68 -19.32 -5.34 5.86
C ASP A 68 -19.62 -4.86 4.45
N LEU A 69 -18.65 -4.94 3.58
CA LEU A 69 -18.82 -4.51 2.21
C LEU A 69 -19.68 -5.47 1.40
N PHE A 70 -19.79 -6.74 1.84
CA PHE A 70 -20.64 -7.69 1.13
C PHE A 70 -22.13 -7.41 1.33
N ALA A 71 -22.47 -6.57 2.28
CA ALA A 71 -23.85 -6.13 2.44
C ALA A 71 -24.21 -5.04 1.41
N LYS A 72 -23.20 -4.37 0.85
CA LYS A 72 -23.47 -3.26 -0.06
C LYS A 72 -23.05 -3.52 -1.50
N TYR A 73 -22.19 -4.49 -1.74
CA TYR A 73 -21.67 -4.77 -3.06
C TYR A 73 -21.74 -6.27 -3.32
N SER A 74 -22.04 -6.66 -4.56
CA SER A 74 -21.96 -8.06 -4.94
C SER A 74 -20.50 -8.47 -5.09
N GLU A 75 -20.21 -9.75 -5.05
CA GLU A 75 -18.84 -10.22 -5.26
C GLU A 75 -18.34 -9.83 -6.65
N ALA A 76 -19.21 -9.88 -7.66
CA ALA A 76 -18.80 -9.47 -9.00
C ALA A 76 -18.39 -8.01 -9.04
N ASP A 77 -19.14 -7.15 -8.37
CA ASP A 77 -18.80 -5.74 -8.32
C ASP A 77 -17.51 -5.50 -7.53
N LEU A 78 -17.32 -6.23 -6.44
CA LEU A 78 -16.09 -6.09 -5.66
C LEU A 78 -14.89 -6.55 -6.47
N GLN A 79 -15.03 -7.63 -7.22
CA GLN A 79 -13.94 -8.11 -8.06
C GLN A 79 -13.62 -7.07 -9.13
N GLU A 80 -14.64 -6.50 -9.74
CA GLU A 80 -14.44 -5.50 -10.78
C GLU A 80 -13.76 -4.25 -10.22
N ILE A 81 -14.17 -3.79 -9.07
CA ILE A 81 -13.62 -2.57 -8.47
C ILE A 81 -12.18 -2.80 -8.03
N THR A 82 -11.89 -3.93 -7.42
CA THR A 82 -10.53 -4.21 -6.97
C THR A 82 -9.60 -4.45 -8.17
N ASP A 83 -10.10 -5.10 -9.22
CA ASP A 83 -9.31 -5.26 -10.44
C ASP A 83 -9.03 -3.91 -11.08
N TYR A 84 -9.99 -3.02 -11.04
CA TYR A 84 -9.80 -1.68 -11.58
C TYR A 84 -8.69 -0.95 -10.80
N ALA A 85 -8.72 -1.05 -9.49
CA ALA A 85 -7.68 -0.41 -8.67
C ALA A 85 -6.31 -0.98 -9.01
N LYS A 86 -6.22 -2.30 -9.21
CA LYS A 86 -4.96 -2.91 -9.54
C LYS A 86 -4.45 -2.49 -10.89
N SER A 87 -5.34 -2.17 -11.82
CA SER A 87 -4.95 -1.84 -13.18
C SER A 87 -4.30 -0.47 -13.31
N ILE A 88 -4.48 0.39 -12.34
CA ILE A 88 -3.96 1.75 -12.44
C ILE A 88 -2.50 1.76 -11.98
N PRO A 89 -1.58 2.25 -12.81
CA PRO A 89 -0.17 2.28 -12.42
C PRO A 89 0.06 3.19 -11.21
N PHE A 90 0.85 2.73 -10.28
CA PHE A 90 1.19 3.53 -9.11
C PHE A 90 2.57 3.19 -8.62
N LYS A 91 3.30 4.19 -8.14
CA LYS A 91 4.59 4.00 -7.60
C LYS A 91 4.79 5.06 -6.56
N PHE A 92 5.31 4.69 -5.41
CA PHE A 92 5.60 5.69 -4.37
C PHE A 92 6.70 6.61 -4.89
N ALA A 93 6.55 7.89 -4.62
CA ALA A 93 7.50 8.87 -5.08
C ALA A 93 8.81 8.84 -4.30
N SER A 94 8.78 8.42 -3.04
CA SER A 94 9.96 8.46 -2.20
C SER A 94 9.85 7.45 -1.08
N TYR A 95 10.98 7.18 -0.43
CA TYR A 95 11.00 6.35 0.76
C TYR A 95 10.06 6.93 1.82
N MET A 96 10.08 8.24 1.99
CA MET A 96 9.28 8.87 3.01
C MET A 96 7.80 8.69 2.78
N SER A 97 7.33 8.81 1.55
CA SER A 97 5.90 8.63 1.27
C SER A 97 5.49 7.17 1.49
N ALA A 98 6.32 6.21 1.09
CA ALA A 98 6.03 4.81 1.32
C ALA A 98 6.00 4.49 2.82
N SER A 99 6.99 4.97 3.53
CA SER A 99 7.11 4.72 4.96
C SER A 99 5.92 5.29 5.71
N LYS A 100 5.49 6.48 5.33
CA LYS A 100 4.34 7.09 5.98
C LYS A 100 3.08 6.25 5.77
N PHE A 101 2.88 5.79 4.52
CA PHE A 101 1.70 4.98 4.25
C PHE A 101 1.72 3.70 5.08
N PHE A 102 2.81 2.96 5.04
CA PHE A 102 2.85 1.66 5.70
C PHE A 102 2.86 1.79 7.23
N LYS A 103 3.41 2.84 7.77
CA LYS A 103 3.39 3.01 9.22
C LYS A 103 2.06 3.52 9.72
N ASP A 104 1.46 4.45 9.01
CA ASP A 104 0.32 5.17 9.55
C ASP A 104 -1.04 4.75 9.01
N TYR A 105 -1.08 4.19 7.81
CA TYR A 105 -2.36 3.92 7.17
C TYR A 105 -2.62 2.48 6.80
N ALA A 106 -1.61 1.74 6.42
CA ALA A 106 -1.83 0.36 5.96
C ALA A 106 -2.36 -0.51 7.08
N LEU A 107 -3.30 -1.37 6.74
CA LEU A 107 -3.88 -2.28 7.72
C LEU A 107 -2.86 -3.34 8.12
N LYS A 108 -2.77 -3.63 9.40
CA LYS A 108 -1.83 -4.60 9.93
C LYS A 108 -2.56 -5.59 10.81
N THR A 109 -1.91 -6.70 11.09
CA THR A 109 -2.44 -7.67 12.06
C THR A 109 -2.49 -7.03 13.44
N ASN A 110 -3.21 -7.66 14.35
CA ASN A 110 -3.41 -7.07 15.69
C ASN A 110 -2.10 -6.84 16.44
N ASP A 111 -1.11 -7.69 16.24
CA ASP A 111 0.18 -7.51 16.89
C ASP A 111 1.10 -6.60 16.06
N LYS A 112 0.59 -6.10 14.93
CA LYS A 112 1.28 -5.16 14.06
C LYS A 112 2.56 -5.72 13.45
N SER A 113 2.70 -7.03 13.37
CA SER A 113 3.91 -7.63 12.81
C SER A 113 3.78 -7.89 11.31
N GLN A 114 2.57 -7.94 10.77
CA GLN A 114 2.38 -8.25 9.37
C GLN A 114 1.36 -7.30 8.74
N TYR A 115 1.51 -7.09 7.44
CA TYR A 115 0.64 -6.17 6.70
C TYR A 115 -0.45 -6.95 5.98
N LEU A 116 -1.64 -6.39 5.97
CA LEU A 116 -2.81 -7.00 5.37
C LEU A 116 -3.29 -6.27 4.12
N GLU A 117 -2.66 -5.14 3.79
CA GLU A 117 -3.06 -4.41 2.59
C GLU A 117 -1.91 -3.60 2.02
N ASP A 118 -1.95 -3.37 0.71
CA ASP A 118 -1.03 -2.45 0.06
C ASP A 118 -1.76 -1.13 -0.24
N TYR A 119 -1.09 -0.21 -0.92
CA TYR A 119 -1.65 1.11 -1.16
C TYR A 119 -2.92 1.06 -2.02
N LYS A 120 -2.91 0.27 -3.09
CA LYS A 120 -4.08 0.22 -3.96
C LYS A 120 -5.25 -0.46 -3.27
N GLN A 121 -4.97 -1.45 -2.45
CA GLN A 121 -6.01 -2.10 -1.66
C GLN A 121 -6.61 -1.13 -0.65
N HIS A 122 -5.77 -0.30 -0.05
CA HIS A 122 -6.24 0.71 0.89
C HIS A 122 -7.12 1.73 0.18
N VAL A 123 -6.69 2.20 -0.99
CA VAL A 123 -7.47 3.15 -1.77
C VAL A 123 -8.82 2.52 -2.14
N ALA A 124 -8.81 1.25 -2.53
CA ALA A 124 -10.04 0.57 -2.91
C ALA A 124 -11.03 0.49 -1.75
N ILE A 125 -10.56 0.17 -0.54
CA ILE A 125 -11.49 0.03 0.58
C ILE A 125 -12.04 1.40 1.00
N VAL A 126 -11.23 2.44 0.94
CA VAL A 126 -11.69 3.79 1.25
C VAL A 126 -12.76 4.22 0.23
N ALA A 127 -12.51 3.95 -1.05
CA ALA A 127 -13.46 4.29 -2.11
C ALA A 127 -14.76 3.52 -1.95
N LEU A 128 -14.68 2.24 -1.58
CA LEU A 128 -15.87 1.43 -1.38
C LEU A 128 -16.72 1.98 -0.23
N TYR A 129 -16.06 2.42 0.82
CA TYR A 129 -16.75 2.98 1.96
C TYR A 129 -17.43 4.29 1.57
N LEU A 130 -16.72 5.17 0.89
CA LEU A 130 -17.27 6.48 0.53
C LEU A 130 -18.37 6.38 -0.52
N ALA A 131 -18.26 5.44 -1.44
CA ALA A 131 -19.25 5.29 -2.51
C ALA A 131 -20.54 4.63 -2.03
N ASN A 132 -20.49 3.96 -0.89
CA ASN A 132 -21.69 3.42 -0.25
C ASN A 132 -22.56 2.59 -1.19
N GLY A 133 -21.97 1.67 -1.91
CA GLY A 133 -22.69 0.75 -2.79
C GLY A 133 -22.75 1.14 -4.24
N HIS A 134 -22.25 2.32 -4.62
CA HIS A 134 -22.34 2.78 -6.01
C HIS A 134 -21.03 2.45 -6.74
N LYS A 135 -21.06 1.45 -7.61
CA LYS A 135 -19.86 0.97 -8.29
C LYS A 135 -19.16 2.06 -9.10
N ALA A 136 -19.90 2.81 -9.88
CA ALA A 136 -19.28 3.83 -10.73
C ALA A 136 -18.59 4.90 -9.88
N THR A 137 -19.20 5.27 -8.76
CA THR A 137 -18.64 6.26 -7.86
C THR A 137 -17.37 5.74 -7.22
N ALA A 138 -17.36 4.45 -6.84
CA ALA A 138 -16.17 3.84 -6.27
C ALA A 138 -15.00 3.93 -7.25
N LYS A 139 -15.24 3.62 -8.50
CA LYS A 139 -14.18 3.70 -9.51
C LYS A 139 -13.69 5.13 -9.69
N GLN A 140 -14.57 6.10 -9.64
CA GLN A 140 -14.18 7.50 -9.76
C GLN A 140 -13.29 7.92 -8.59
N PHE A 141 -13.62 7.50 -7.38
CA PHE A 141 -12.79 7.82 -6.22
C PHE A 141 -11.42 7.16 -6.33
N ILE A 142 -11.37 5.91 -6.80
CA ILE A 142 -10.11 5.22 -6.96
C ILE A 142 -9.22 5.96 -7.96
N SER A 143 -9.76 6.32 -9.11
CA SER A 143 -8.99 7.06 -10.10
C SER A 143 -8.45 8.35 -9.52
N ALA A 144 -9.30 9.10 -8.83
CA ALA A 144 -8.89 10.36 -8.26
C ALA A 144 -7.77 10.18 -7.25
N MET A 145 -7.87 9.16 -6.40
CA MET A 145 -6.87 8.96 -5.35
C MET A 145 -5.56 8.43 -5.88
N VAL A 146 -5.61 7.50 -6.84
CA VAL A 146 -4.38 6.91 -7.33
C VAL A 146 -3.69 7.81 -8.35
N GLU A 147 -4.49 8.35 -9.29
CA GLU A 147 -3.90 9.13 -10.35
C GLU A 147 -3.49 10.49 -9.93
N GLN A 148 -4.07 11.11 -8.92
CA GLN A 148 -3.95 12.37 -8.60
C GLN A 148 -2.85 12.61 -7.95
N ARG A 149 -2.46 11.77 -7.56
CA ARG A 149 -1.52 12.15 -7.08
C ARG A 149 -1.69 12.88 -6.00
N TYR A 150 -2.48 12.91 -5.25
CA TYR A 150 -2.75 13.42 -4.20
C TYR A 150 -1.96 12.86 -3.40
N GLN A 151 -1.05 13.04 -3.03
CA GLN A 151 -0.18 12.66 -2.31
C GLN A 151 -0.24 13.24 -1.14
N PRO A 152 -0.39 12.72 -0.19
CA PRO A 152 -0.41 13.35 1.09
C PRO A 152 0.93 13.85 1.51
#